data_1ce23a23e7b087e100c006398643ba85
#
_entry.id   1ce23a23e7b087e100c006398643ba85
#
_cell.length_a   1.000
_cell.length_b   1.000
_cell.length_c   1.000
_cell.angle_alpha   90.00
_cell.angle_beta   90.00
_cell.angle_gamma   90.00
#
_symmetry.space_group_name_H-M   'P 1'
#
loop_
_entity.id
_entity.type
_entity.pdbx_description
1 polymer ?
#
loop_
_entity_poly.entity_id
_entity_poly.type
_entity_poly.pdbx_seq_one_letter_code
_entity_poly.pdbx_strand_id
1 'polypeptide(L)'
;MKAKQSAFIMLLFSILIFACACSKKQTRIQSNANVNIEKLTWNDNVEKYEMDTIKYLYKKSSDGKYVWITKVEVSDKHTSNQLKFPEKINESILVCVGFDSDNRGENTSDVAYNVFGDSIMDGDDFQYSKTVNKIHSVVLPDSVCSIEDNAFAGLYSLEKINCPKELKKIGAGAFELCSGLTEFDIEKNVSEIGLGAFGNCEKLSKIYVSADNDKYCEQGGLIIDKKQKQAVFAIPGREKIMISNGFESFRKGCFATCRVKEIDLKSDNVVFAKKGNYIYRKDKKALAVGVVNGNTAVIPEGIEELNQDSVLIGQNISKITMPSSLKCLRGAWIDMGDLDDCVFEFKSANPPKIAAPSKDTSMVP
;
A
#
# COMPACT_ATOMS: atom_id res chain seq x y z
N MET A 1 9.28 62.30 14.88
CA MET A 1 9.91 61.01 15.17
C MET A 1 9.31 60.26 16.37
N LYS A 2 8.42 60.82 17.17
CA LYS A 2 7.81 60.11 18.35
C LYS A 2 6.52 59.33 18.04
N ALA A 3 5.87 59.55 16.92
CA ALA A 3 4.62 58.86 16.59
C ALA A 3 4.79 57.46 15.92
N LYS A 4 6.00 57.13 15.42
CA LYS A 4 6.28 55.83 14.79
C LYS A 4 6.75 54.74 15.78
N GLN A 5 7.20 55.16 16.99
CA GLN A 5 7.61 54.20 18.03
C GLN A 5 6.42 53.64 18.81
N SER A 6 5.34 54.39 18.97
CA SER A 6 4.14 53.91 19.68
C SER A 6 3.35 52.86 18.90
N ALA A 7 3.33 52.95 17.56
CA ALA A 7 2.64 51.97 16.73
C ALA A 7 3.37 50.60 16.67
N PHE A 8 4.71 50.61 16.79
CA PHE A 8 5.50 49.38 16.78
C PHE A 8 5.42 48.62 18.12
N ILE A 9 5.28 49.34 19.23
CA ILE A 9 5.11 48.73 20.56
C ILE A 9 3.72 48.17 20.74
N MET A 10 2.66 48.80 20.19
CA MET A 10 1.31 48.19 20.19
C MET A 10 1.18 46.98 19.32
N LEU A 11 1.90 46.87 18.20
CA LEU A 11 1.89 45.69 17.34
C LEU A 11 2.60 44.49 17.99
N LEU A 12 3.65 44.72 18.77
CA LEU A 12 4.34 43.67 19.54
C LEU A 12 3.50 43.18 20.73
N PHE A 13 2.72 44.07 21.37
CA PHE A 13 1.82 43.67 22.46
C PHE A 13 0.60 42.85 21.95
N SER A 14 0.06 43.15 20.77
CA SER A 14 -1.01 42.37 20.18
C SER A 14 -0.56 40.97 19.72
N ILE A 15 0.69 40.82 19.29
CA ILE A 15 1.27 39.51 18.92
C ILE A 15 1.56 38.66 20.17
N LEU A 16 1.99 39.29 21.29
CA LEU A 16 2.18 38.58 22.56
C LEU A 16 0.87 38.16 23.24
N ILE A 17 -0.21 38.92 23.09
CA ILE A 17 -1.53 38.57 23.67
C ILE A 17 -2.18 37.42 22.85
N PHE A 18 -1.98 37.35 21.51
CA PHE A 18 -2.43 36.23 20.74
C PHE A 18 -1.62 34.94 20.98
N ALA A 19 -0.35 35.04 21.32
CA ALA A 19 0.48 33.90 21.69
C ALA A 19 0.15 33.34 23.10
N CYS A 20 -0.44 34.12 23.97
CA CYS A 20 -0.77 33.70 25.34
C CYS A 20 -2.21 33.17 25.49
N ALA A 21 -3.09 33.41 24.51
CA ALA A 21 -4.47 32.94 24.55
C ALA A 21 -4.67 31.53 23.90
N CYS A 22 -3.66 30.97 23.25
CA CYS A 22 -3.68 29.62 22.66
C CYS A 22 -2.96 28.56 23.50
N SER A 23 -2.55 28.81 24.72
CA SER A 23 -2.15 27.73 25.62
C SER A 23 -3.34 27.18 26.40
N LYS A 24 -4.36 26.70 25.68
CA LYS A 24 -5.14 25.56 26.18
C LYS A 24 -4.15 24.43 26.34
N LYS A 25 -3.93 24.01 27.58
CA LYS A 25 -3.23 22.77 27.91
C LYS A 25 -3.68 21.68 26.93
N GLN A 26 -2.97 21.50 25.82
CA GLN A 26 -2.87 20.18 25.21
C GLN A 26 -2.20 19.34 26.29
N THR A 27 -2.99 18.63 27.06
CA THR A 27 -2.51 17.48 27.81
C THR A 27 -1.80 16.64 26.77
N ARG A 28 -0.47 16.67 26.76
CA ARG A 28 0.34 15.74 25.99
C ARG A 28 -0.13 14.36 26.47
N ILE A 29 -0.99 13.74 25.70
CA ILE A 29 -1.24 12.30 25.80
C ILE A 29 0.15 11.72 25.58
N GLN A 30 0.68 11.06 26.61
CA GLN A 30 1.96 10.35 26.46
C GLN A 30 1.82 9.49 25.23
N SER A 31 2.65 9.75 24.21
CA SER A 31 2.67 8.96 23.00
C SER A 31 2.87 7.51 23.43
N ASN A 32 1.93 6.63 23.08
CA ASN A 32 2.05 5.21 23.35
C ASN A 32 3.06 4.57 22.40
N ALA A 33 4.21 5.21 22.19
CA ALA A 33 5.27 4.84 21.25
C ALA A 33 5.76 3.38 21.37
N ASN A 34 5.26 2.61 22.34
CA ASN A 34 5.70 1.25 22.63
C ASN A 34 4.57 0.20 22.66
N VAL A 35 3.39 0.48 22.10
CA VAL A 35 2.37 -0.56 22.00
C VAL A 35 2.84 -1.63 21.02
N ASN A 36 3.04 -2.84 21.52
CA ASN A 36 3.28 -4.02 20.68
C ASN A 36 1.96 -4.75 20.47
N ILE A 37 1.32 -4.49 19.33
CA ILE A 37 0.00 -5.07 18.99
C ILE A 37 0.06 -6.59 18.93
N GLU A 38 1.14 -7.19 18.44
CA GLU A 38 1.30 -8.64 18.36
C GLU A 38 1.24 -9.34 19.73
N LYS A 39 1.47 -8.59 20.82
CA LYS A 39 1.39 -9.11 22.20
C LYS A 39 0.06 -8.80 22.87
N LEU A 40 -0.84 -8.06 22.22
CA LEU A 40 -2.16 -7.81 22.76
C LEU A 40 -3.05 -9.02 22.53
N THR A 41 -3.74 -9.42 23.59
CA THR A 41 -4.86 -10.35 23.49
C THR A 41 -6.16 -9.56 23.48
N TRP A 42 -7.08 -9.94 22.61
CA TRP A 42 -8.35 -9.27 22.41
C TRP A 42 -9.48 -10.09 23.01
N ASN A 43 -10.47 -9.40 23.60
CA ASN A 43 -11.69 -10.06 24.05
C ASN A 43 -12.54 -10.45 22.84
N ASP A 44 -13.25 -11.58 22.90
CA ASP A 44 -14.13 -12.03 21.83
C ASP A 44 -15.39 -11.16 21.69
N ASN A 45 -15.78 -10.48 22.76
CA ASN A 45 -16.98 -9.64 22.78
C ASN A 45 -16.79 -8.39 21.92
N VAL A 46 -17.70 -8.20 20.96
CA VAL A 46 -17.80 -6.98 20.15
C VAL A 46 -18.74 -6.00 20.85
N GLU A 47 -18.21 -4.85 21.19
CA GLU A 47 -18.93 -3.73 21.80
C GLU A 47 -19.30 -2.68 20.74
N LYS A 48 -20.20 -1.76 21.11
CA LYS A 48 -20.67 -0.67 20.24
C LYS A 48 -20.37 0.69 20.83
N TYR A 49 -19.96 1.61 19.98
CA TYR A 49 -19.80 3.01 20.32
C TYR A 49 -20.40 3.88 19.20
N GLU A 50 -21.22 4.85 19.57
CA GLU A 50 -21.85 5.78 18.61
C GLU A 50 -21.30 7.18 18.80
N MET A 51 -20.91 7.80 17.70
CA MET A 51 -20.47 9.18 17.64
C MET A 51 -21.14 9.85 16.45
N ASP A 52 -22.03 10.82 16.74
CA ASP A 52 -22.86 11.50 15.74
C ASP A 52 -23.71 10.51 14.91
N THR A 53 -23.36 10.36 13.63
CA THR A 53 -24.05 9.51 12.66
C THR A 53 -23.25 8.26 12.30
N ILE A 54 -22.25 7.94 13.10
CA ILE A 54 -21.33 6.83 12.88
C ILE A 54 -21.36 5.91 14.08
N LYS A 55 -21.47 4.62 13.81
CA LYS A 55 -21.41 3.56 14.81
C LYS A 55 -20.17 2.72 14.58
N TYR A 56 -19.37 2.55 15.61
CA TYR A 56 -18.18 1.74 15.63
C TYR A 56 -18.44 0.45 16.38
N LEU A 57 -18.11 -0.67 15.77
CA LEU A 57 -18.04 -1.97 16.43
C LEU A 57 -16.57 -2.22 16.77
N TYR A 58 -16.27 -2.64 17.99
CA TYR A 58 -14.90 -2.74 18.44
C TYR A 58 -14.70 -3.86 19.46
N LYS A 59 -13.48 -4.33 19.56
CA LYS A 59 -12.98 -5.22 20.59
C LYS A 59 -12.06 -4.45 21.54
N LYS A 60 -12.05 -4.86 22.82
CA LYS A 60 -11.09 -4.37 23.80
C LYS A 60 -9.96 -5.36 24.01
N SER A 61 -8.75 -4.87 24.25
CA SER A 61 -7.67 -5.69 24.79
C SER A 61 -8.06 -6.27 26.15
N SER A 62 -7.50 -7.42 26.51
CA SER A 62 -7.81 -8.12 27.77
C SER A 62 -7.54 -7.27 29.02
N ASP A 63 -6.60 -6.30 28.95
CA ASP A 63 -6.33 -5.35 30.03
C ASP A 63 -7.22 -4.09 29.97
N GLY A 64 -8.11 -3.99 28.99
CA GLY A 64 -9.07 -2.90 28.81
C GLY A 64 -8.48 -1.56 28.35
N LYS A 65 -7.17 -1.47 28.07
CA LYS A 65 -6.52 -0.20 27.75
C LYS A 65 -6.63 0.22 26.29
N TYR A 66 -6.79 -0.75 25.39
CA TYR A 66 -6.73 -0.55 23.96
C TYR A 66 -7.99 -1.02 23.25
N VAL A 67 -8.26 -0.44 22.10
CA VAL A 67 -9.41 -0.73 21.25
C VAL A 67 -8.94 -1.06 19.84
N TRP A 68 -9.58 -2.07 19.26
CA TRP A 68 -9.54 -2.42 17.87
C TRP A 68 -10.92 -2.20 17.24
N ILE A 69 -11.07 -1.22 16.36
CA ILE A 69 -12.30 -1.04 15.57
C ILE A 69 -12.33 -2.06 14.45
N THR A 70 -13.31 -2.96 14.50
CA THR A 70 -13.47 -4.06 13.55
C THR A 70 -14.50 -3.76 12.48
N LYS A 71 -15.46 -2.85 12.75
CA LYS A 71 -16.49 -2.43 11.78
C LYS A 71 -16.94 -1.00 12.02
N VAL A 72 -17.27 -0.31 10.92
CA VAL A 72 -17.84 1.05 10.92
C VAL A 72 -19.16 1.04 10.14
N GLU A 73 -20.22 1.47 10.77
CA GLU A 73 -21.53 1.66 10.14
C GLU A 73 -21.82 3.16 10.04
N VAL A 74 -21.96 3.65 8.81
CA VAL A 74 -22.23 5.07 8.54
C VAL A 74 -23.70 5.23 8.21
N SER A 75 -24.41 6.03 9.01
CA SER A 75 -25.85 6.28 8.81
C SER A 75 -26.12 7.04 7.51
N ASP A 76 -27.25 6.77 6.87
CA ASP A 76 -27.73 7.54 5.70
C ASP A 76 -27.91 9.03 5.98
N LYS A 77 -28.02 9.41 7.24
CA LYS A 77 -28.07 10.81 7.70
C LYS A 77 -26.70 11.48 7.74
N HIS A 78 -25.62 10.74 7.51
CA HIS A 78 -24.28 11.29 7.48
C HIS A 78 -24.12 12.21 6.26
N THR A 79 -23.82 13.47 6.50
CA THR A 79 -23.69 14.50 5.45
C THR A 79 -22.26 14.93 5.18
N SER A 80 -21.32 14.57 6.07
CA SER A 80 -19.91 14.89 5.89
C SER A 80 -19.26 13.97 4.85
N ASN A 81 -18.35 14.51 4.07
CA ASN A 81 -17.46 13.71 3.21
C ASN A 81 -16.19 13.26 3.94
N GLN A 82 -16.06 13.59 5.23
CA GLN A 82 -14.95 13.18 6.08
C GLN A 82 -15.42 12.22 7.16
N LEU A 83 -14.73 11.09 7.27
CA LEU A 83 -14.85 10.15 8.37
C LEU A 83 -13.69 10.37 9.36
N LYS A 84 -14.04 10.68 10.61
CA LYS A 84 -13.05 10.86 11.68
C LYS A 84 -13.19 9.75 12.71
N PHE A 85 -12.12 9.02 12.93
CA PHE A 85 -12.08 8.00 13.96
C PHE A 85 -11.82 8.61 15.35
N PRO A 86 -12.46 8.08 16.42
CA PRO A 86 -12.25 8.55 17.78
C PRO A 86 -10.84 8.20 18.27
N GLU A 87 -10.23 9.08 19.04
CA GLU A 87 -8.94 8.81 19.69
C GLU A 87 -9.07 7.78 20.81
N LYS A 88 -10.22 7.82 21.49
CA LYS A 88 -10.58 6.90 22.56
C LYS A 88 -12.04 6.49 22.45
N ILE A 89 -12.32 5.28 22.87
CA ILE A 89 -13.67 4.79 23.12
C ILE A 89 -13.77 4.42 24.60
N ASN A 90 -14.59 5.14 25.35
CA ASN A 90 -14.66 5.04 26.83
C ASN A 90 -13.25 5.11 27.38
N GLU A 91 -12.50 5.54 27.86
CA GLU A 91 -11.11 5.60 28.35
C GLU A 91 -10.07 4.72 27.62
N SER A 92 -10.47 3.80 26.73
CA SER A 92 -9.57 2.91 25.99
C SER A 92 -9.08 3.57 24.70
N ILE A 93 -7.79 3.44 24.39
CA ILE A 93 -7.12 4.13 23.26
C ILE A 93 -7.29 3.30 22.00
N LEU A 94 -7.67 3.94 20.89
CA LEU A 94 -7.72 3.29 19.57
C LEU A 94 -6.31 3.03 19.05
N VAL A 95 -5.98 1.77 18.78
CA VAL A 95 -4.67 1.34 18.29
C VAL A 95 -4.71 0.50 17.02
N CYS A 96 -5.88 -0.08 16.69
CA CYS A 96 -6.02 -0.96 15.55
C CYS A 96 -7.32 -0.68 14.80
N VAL A 97 -7.26 -0.70 13.46
CA VAL A 97 -8.42 -0.53 12.59
C VAL A 97 -8.39 -1.58 11.49
N GLY A 98 -9.49 -2.29 11.29
CA GLY A 98 -9.67 -3.26 10.22
C GLY A 98 -10.53 -4.44 10.64
N PHE A 99 -10.92 -5.22 9.67
CA PHE A 99 -11.79 -6.38 9.87
C PHE A 99 -11.08 -7.47 10.69
N ASP A 100 -11.84 -8.11 11.57
CA ASP A 100 -11.37 -9.24 12.37
C ASP A 100 -11.55 -10.55 11.61
N SER A 101 -10.47 -11.07 11.04
CA SER A 101 -10.48 -12.32 10.27
C SER A 101 -10.86 -13.55 11.09
N ASP A 102 -10.66 -13.53 12.43
CA ASP A 102 -10.95 -14.66 13.30
C ASP A 102 -12.45 -14.86 13.54
N ASN A 103 -13.25 -13.84 13.23
CA ASN A 103 -14.72 -13.88 13.30
C ASN A 103 -15.40 -14.12 11.95
N ARG A 104 -14.72 -14.70 10.98
CA ARG A 104 -15.37 -15.18 9.76
C ARG A 104 -16.31 -16.31 10.11
N GLY A 105 -17.62 -16.17 9.87
CA GLY A 105 -18.56 -17.28 9.94
C GLY A 105 -18.12 -18.42 9.01
N GLU A 106 -18.39 -19.65 9.38
CA GLU A 106 -17.94 -20.89 8.71
C GLU A 106 -18.26 -21.00 7.21
N ASN A 107 -18.99 -20.05 6.60
CA ASN A 107 -19.48 -20.11 5.21
C ASN A 107 -18.93 -19.03 4.26
N THR A 108 -17.87 -18.33 4.61
CA THR A 108 -17.31 -17.29 3.74
C THR A 108 -15.89 -17.64 3.30
N SER A 109 -15.78 -18.68 2.43
CA SER A 109 -14.57 -18.88 1.65
C SER A 109 -14.40 -17.71 0.67
N ASP A 110 -13.24 -17.07 0.70
CA ASP A 110 -12.70 -16.19 -0.34
C ASP A 110 -13.20 -14.74 -0.43
N VAL A 111 -14.03 -14.26 0.49
CA VAL A 111 -14.46 -12.87 0.47
C VAL A 111 -13.64 -12.04 1.46
N ALA A 112 -12.86 -11.08 0.95
CA ALA A 112 -12.17 -10.12 1.79
C ALA A 112 -13.17 -9.01 2.19
N TYR A 113 -13.21 -8.68 3.48
CA TYR A 113 -14.06 -7.63 4.02
C TYR A 113 -13.22 -6.42 4.42
N ASN A 114 -13.74 -5.23 4.15
CA ASN A 114 -13.18 -4.01 4.70
C ASN A 114 -13.85 -3.63 6.03
N VAL A 115 -13.38 -2.55 6.65
CA VAL A 115 -13.91 -2.06 7.93
C VAL A 115 -15.38 -1.64 7.87
N PHE A 116 -15.95 -1.42 6.69
CA PHE A 116 -17.38 -1.09 6.51
C PHE A 116 -18.27 -2.33 6.40
N GLY A 117 -17.68 -3.52 6.42
CA GLY A 117 -18.40 -4.79 6.39
C GLY A 117 -18.95 -5.18 5.03
N ASP A 118 -18.62 -4.42 3.99
CA ASP A 118 -18.99 -4.77 2.62
C ASP A 118 -18.00 -5.78 2.06
N SER A 119 -18.52 -6.81 1.39
CA SER A 119 -17.66 -7.78 0.73
C SER A 119 -16.96 -7.14 -0.47
N ILE A 120 -15.69 -7.43 -0.62
CA ILE A 120 -14.90 -6.93 -1.76
C ILE A 120 -15.27 -7.67 -3.05
N MET A 121 -16.06 -8.74 -2.97
CA MET A 121 -16.42 -9.57 -4.11
C MET A 121 -17.89 -10.02 -4.06
N ASP A 122 -18.75 -9.34 -4.80
CA ASP A 122 -20.03 -9.89 -5.23
C ASP A 122 -20.17 -9.63 -6.74
N GLY A 123 -19.72 -10.57 -7.54
CA GLY A 123 -19.62 -10.43 -8.99
C GLY A 123 -18.61 -9.36 -9.44
N ASP A 124 -18.84 -8.78 -10.61
CA ASP A 124 -17.93 -7.77 -11.22
C ASP A 124 -18.11 -6.35 -10.67
N ASP A 125 -19.04 -6.12 -9.72
CA ASP A 125 -19.36 -4.79 -9.19
C ASP A 125 -19.37 -4.74 -7.67
N PHE A 126 -18.48 -3.89 -7.11
CA PHE A 126 -18.48 -3.53 -5.70
C PHE A 126 -19.64 -2.57 -5.39
N GLN A 127 -20.63 -3.02 -4.68
CA GLN A 127 -21.73 -2.15 -4.26
C GLN A 127 -21.57 -1.68 -2.82
N TYR A 128 -20.87 -0.58 -2.65
CA TYR A 128 -20.90 0.15 -1.37
C TYR A 128 -22.23 0.87 -1.15
N SER A 129 -22.60 1.04 0.11
CA SER A 129 -23.71 1.94 0.43
C SER A 129 -23.45 3.32 -0.19
N LYS A 130 -24.48 3.99 -0.67
CA LYS A 130 -24.37 5.35 -1.23
C LYS A 130 -23.68 6.33 -0.28
N THR A 131 -23.67 6.03 1.01
CA THR A 131 -23.09 6.86 2.05
C THR A 131 -21.58 6.66 2.16
N VAL A 132 -21.09 5.42 2.09
CA VAL A 132 -19.65 5.13 2.10
C VAL A 132 -18.98 5.70 0.85
N ASN A 133 -19.67 5.66 -0.30
CA ASN A 133 -19.18 6.27 -1.54
C ASN A 133 -19.05 7.80 -1.49
N LYS A 134 -19.56 8.48 -0.47
CA LYS A 134 -19.37 9.92 -0.24
C LYS A 134 -18.19 10.25 0.65
N ILE A 135 -17.50 9.25 1.21
CA ILE A 135 -16.34 9.47 2.07
C ILE A 135 -15.12 9.77 1.18
N HIS A 136 -14.71 11.03 1.18
CA HIS A 136 -13.52 11.50 0.44
C HIS A 136 -12.28 11.62 1.32
N SER A 137 -12.47 11.69 2.64
CA SER A 137 -11.38 11.85 3.59
C SER A 137 -11.58 11.00 4.82
N VAL A 138 -10.51 10.35 5.27
CA VAL A 138 -10.45 9.61 6.53
C VAL A 138 -9.39 10.22 7.43
N VAL A 139 -9.72 10.42 8.71
CA VAL A 139 -8.78 10.91 9.72
C VAL A 139 -8.67 9.88 10.84
N LEU A 140 -7.49 9.29 10.94
CA LEU A 140 -7.11 8.36 12.00
C LEU A 140 -6.33 9.10 13.10
N PRO A 141 -6.55 8.78 14.38
CA PRO A 141 -5.74 9.35 15.45
C PRO A 141 -4.29 8.82 15.41
N ASP A 142 -3.36 9.63 15.89
CA ASP A 142 -1.92 9.31 15.92
C ASP A 142 -1.59 8.03 16.70
N SER A 143 -2.47 7.57 17.59
CA SER A 143 -2.32 6.36 18.40
C SER A 143 -2.51 5.05 17.64
N VAL A 144 -3.06 5.09 16.41
CA VAL A 144 -3.23 3.89 15.59
C VAL A 144 -1.88 3.34 15.20
N CYS A 145 -1.61 2.09 15.58
CA CYS A 145 -0.37 1.38 15.31
C CYS A 145 -0.50 0.36 14.18
N SER A 146 -1.72 -0.11 13.88
CA SER A 146 -1.99 -1.07 12.82
C SER A 146 -3.25 -0.73 12.03
N ILE A 147 -3.12 -0.81 10.72
CA ILE A 147 -4.21 -0.87 9.75
C ILE A 147 -4.16 -2.30 9.21
N GLU A 148 -5.22 -3.08 9.48
CA GLU A 148 -5.25 -4.50 9.12
C GLU A 148 -5.50 -4.73 7.63
N ASP A 149 -5.43 -5.99 7.23
CA ASP A 149 -5.61 -6.40 5.84
C ASP A 149 -6.98 -5.93 5.32
N ASN A 150 -7.00 -5.38 4.10
CA ASN A 150 -8.17 -4.85 3.41
C ASN A 150 -8.96 -3.76 4.18
N ALA A 151 -8.45 -3.17 5.25
CA ALA A 151 -9.20 -2.29 6.16
C ALA A 151 -10.01 -1.21 5.43
N PHE A 152 -9.45 -0.57 4.43
CA PHE A 152 -10.09 0.50 3.64
C PHE A 152 -10.20 0.14 2.15
N ALA A 153 -10.08 -1.15 1.80
CA ALA A 153 -10.15 -1.57 0.41
C ALA A 153 -11.47 -1.18 -0.24
N GLY A 154 -11.41 -0.76 -1.51
CA GLY A 154 -12.58 -0.40 -2.32
C GLY A 154 -13.20 0.96 -2.02
N LEU A 155 -12.61 1.79 -1.19
CA LEU A 155 -13.08 3.17 -1.01
C LEU A 155 -12.73 4.03 -2.24
N TYR A 156 -13.43 3.82 -3.34
CA TYR A 156 -13.15 4.47 -4.64
C TYR A 156 -13.10 5.99 -4.58
N SER A 157 -13.92 6.59 -3.70
CA SER A 157 -14.01 8.04 -3.53
C SER A 157 -13.01 8.62 -2.55
N LEU A 158 -12.23 7.76 -1.85
CA LEU A 158 -11.24 8.23 -0.88
C LEU A 158 -10.11 8.98 -1.59
N GLU A 159 -10.01 10.28 -1.32
CA GLU A 159 -8.99 11.15 -1.90
C GLU A 159 -7.81 11.37 -0.94
N LYS A 160 -8.09 11.29 0.38
CA LYS A 160 -7.11 11.60 1.42
C LYS A 160 -7.31 10.78 2.68
N ILE A 161 -6.21 10.28 3.21
CA ILE A 161 -6.10 9.68 4.54
C ILE A 161 -4.73 10.03 5.14
N ASN A 162 -4.69 10.33 6.44
CA ASN A 162 -3.41 10.57 7.11
C ASN A 162 -2.75 9.24 7.51
N CYS A 163 -1.43 9.21 7.53
CA CYS A 163 -0.66 8.16 8.19
C CYS A 163 -0.50 8.53 9.67
N PRO A 164 -1.04 7.72 10.62
CA PRO A 164 -0.83 7.95 12.04
C PRO A 164 0.66 7.89 12.42
N LYS A 165 1.09 8.74 13.37
CA LYS A 165 2.51 8.81 13.76
C LYS A 165 3.04 7.52 14.39
N GLU A 166 2.17 6.78 15.08
CA GLU A 166 2.53 5.51 15.72
C GLU A 166 2.29 4.29 14.81
N LEU A 167 1.89 4.49 13.55
CA LEU A 167 1.60 3.41 12.61
C LEU A 167 2.85 2.59 12.33
N LYS A 168 2.76 1.27 12.52
CA LYS A 168 3.81 0.29 12.27
C LYS A 168 3.48 -0.64 11.12
N LYS A 169 2.20 -1.04 10.99
CA LYS A 169 1.72 -1.99 10.00
C LYS A 169 0.65 -1.37 9.10
N ILE A 170 0.85 -1.54 7.80
CA ILE A 170 -0.17 -1.38 6.75
C ILE A 170 -0.38 -2.78 6.17
N GLY A 171 -1.56 -3.36 6.37
CA GLY A 171 -1.90 -4.72 5.98
C GLY A 171 -1.94 -4.96 4.47
N ALA A 172 -2.06 -6.22 4.07
CA ALA A 172 -2.24 -6.59 2.68
C ALA A 172 -3.57 -6.01 2.14
N GLY A 173 -3.56 -5.43 0.94
CA GLY A 173 -4.76 -4.83 0.35
C GLY A 173 -5.38 -3.68 1.15
N ALA A 174 -4.72 -3.14 2.19
CA ALA A 174 -5.33 -2.19 3.14
C ALA A 174 -6.03 -1.00 2.48
N PHE A 175 -5.54 -0.53 1.35
CA PHE A 175 -6.10 0.54 0.51
C PHE A 175 -6.34 0.09 -0.93
N GLU A 176 -6.45 -1.21 -1.16
CA GLU A 176 -6.70 -1.71 -2.51
C GLU A 176 -7.96 -1.07 -3.10
N LEU A 177 -7.92 -0.71 -4.41
CA LEU A 177 -9.03 -0.06 -5.11
C LEU A 177 -9.43 1.33 -4.55
N CYS A 178 -8.61 1.99 -3.73
CA CYS A 178 -8.80 3.40 -3.39
C CYS A 178 -8.42 4.28 -4.60
N SER A 179 -9.17 4.18 -5.69
CA SER A 179 -8.83 4.82 -6.98
C SER A 179 -8.86 6.35 -6.95
N GLY A 180 -9.49 6.95 -5.93
CA GLY A 180 -9.49 8.39 -5.68
C GLY A 180 -8.22 8.92 -5.01
N LEU A 181 -7.47 8.06 -4.29
CA LEU A 181 -6.30 8.44 -3.50
C LEU A 181 -5.17 8.96 -4.39
N THR A 182 -4.65 10.16 -4.09
CA THR A 182 -3.64 10.83 -4.95
C THR A 182 -2.24 10.82 -4.37
N GLU A 183 -2.14 10.83 -3.03
CA GLU A 183 -0.87 10.84 -2.30
C GLU A 183 -1.02 10.12 -0.95
N PHE A 184 0.10 9.63 -0.42
CA PHE A 184 0.15 8.99 0.89
C PHE A 184 1.52 9.24 1.55
N ASP A 185 1.50 9.47 2.87
CA ASP A 185 2.71 9.63 3.67
C ASP A 185 3.04 8.31 4.40
N ILE A 186 4.26 7.83 4.29
CA ILE A 186 4.79 6.71 5.07
C ILE A 186 5.65 7.29 6.19
N GLU A 187 5.10 7.29 7.39
CA GLU A 187 5.75 7.83 8.59
C GLU A 187 6.92 6.98 9.07
N LYS A 188 7.75 7.55 9.94
CA LYS A 188 9.02 6.93 10.39
C LYS A 188 8.86 5.56 11.04
N ASN A 189 7.74 5.31 11.71
CA ASN A 189 7.49 4.08 12.46
C ASN A 189 6.96 2.93 11.58
N VAL A 190 6.52 3.19 10.34
CA VAL A 190 6.02 2.15 9.43
C VAL A 190 7.14 1.18 9.10
N SER A 191 6.95 -0.07 9.51
CA SER A 191 7.91 -1.15 9.36
C SER A 191 7.37 -2.36 8.60
N GLU A 192 6.07 -2.37 8.32
CA GLU A 192 5.41 -3.42 7.54
C GLU A 192 4.44 -2.83 6.53
N ILE A 193 4.56 -3.26 5.28
CA ILE A 193 3.64 -2.95 4.19
C ILE A 193 3.31 -4.25 3.48
N GLY A 194 2.04 -4.66 3.59
CA GLY A 194 1.52 -5.89 3.02
C GLY A 194 1.51 -5.89 1.49
N LEU A 195 1.32 -7.06 0.92
CA LEU A 195 1.19 -7.21 -0.53
C LEU A 195 -0.07 -6.50 -1.01
N GLY A 196 0.05 -5.76 -2.12
CA GLY A 196 -1.10 -5.06 -2.70
C GLY A 196 -1.71 -3.96 -1.82
N ALA A 197 -1.02 -3.51 -0.74
CA ALA A 197 -1.54 -2.51 0.19
C ALA A 197 -2.14 -1.27 -0.49
N PHE A 198 -1.64 -0.89 -1.65
CA PHE A 198 -2.14 0.21 -2.49
C PHE A 198 -2.52 -0.28 -3.90
N GLY A 199 -2.88 -1.54 -4.04
CA GLY A 199 -3.26 -2.12 -5.32
C GLY A 199 -4.41 -1.35 -5.98
N ASN A 200 -4.34 -1.15 -7.31
CA ASN A 200 -5.39 -0.45 -8.08
C ASN A 200 -5.71 0.99 -7.60
N CYS A 201 -4.82 1.64 -6.84
CA CYS A 201 -4.92 3.06 -6.52
C CYS A 201 -4.50 3.91 -7.72
N GLU A 202 -5.35 3.99 -8.74
CA GLU A 202 -5.01 4.51 -10.08
C GLU A 202 -4.48 5.95 -10.10
N LYS A 203 -4.94 6.80 -9.16
CA LYS A 203 -4.52 8.20 -9.05
C LYS A 203 -3.34 8.40 -8.10
N LEU A 204 -2.93 7.36 -7.35
CA LEU A 204 -1.84 7.46 -6.37
C LEU A 204 -0.50 7.62 -7.11
N SER A 205 -0.08 8.84 -7.30
CA SER A 205 1.15 9.19 -8.05
C SER A 205 2.31 9.60 -7.15
N LYS A 206 2.05 9.81 -5.85
CA LYS A 206 3.04 10.28 -4.88
C LYS A 206 2.94 9.49 -3.58
N ILE A 207 4.05 8.93 -3.16
CA ILE A 207 4.22 8.42 -1.79
C ILE A 207 5.45 9.08 -1.22
N TYR A 208 5.27 9.78 -0.10
CA TYR A 208 6.36 10.40 0.64
C TYR A 208 6.77 9.49 1.77
N VAL A 209 8.05 9.13 1.83
CA VAL A 209 8.59 8.33 2.92
C VAL A 209 9.40 9.24 3.82
N SER A 210 9.11 9.23 5.11
CA SER A 210 9.85 10.02 6.10
C SER A 210 11.35 9.72 6.00
N ALA A 211 12.19 10.76 6.02
CA ALA A 211 13.64 10.60 6.02
C ALA A 211 14.14 9.79 7.23
N ASP A 212 13.39 9.83 8.32
CA ASP A 212 13.66 9.09 9.56
C ASP A 212 13.10 7.64 9.54
N ASN A 213 12.50 7.18 8.43
CA ASN A 213 12.06 5.80 8.33
C ASN A 213 13.28 4.89 8.11
N ASP A 214 13.54 3.97 9.04
CA ASP A 214 14.71 3.09 8.99
C ASP A 214 14.60 1.93 7.98
N LYS A 215 13.38 1.62 7.56
CA LYS A 215 13.13 0.46 6.70
C LYS A 215 12.92 0.82 5.25
N TYR A 216 12.10 1.83 4.98
CA TYR A 216 11.68 2.16 3.62
C TYR A 216 12.27 3.49 3.13
N CYS A 217 12.38 3.62 1.81
CA CYS A 217 12.58 4.89 1.10
C CYS A 217 11.86 4.84 -0.25
N GLU A 218 11.55 6.01 -0.80
CA GLU A 218 11.06 6.15 -2.18
C GLU A 218 12.22 6.47 -3.09
N GLN A 219 12.31 5.78 -4.22
CA GLN A 219 13.29 6.07 -5.28
C GLN A 219 12.67 5.82 -6.65
N GLY A 220 12.52 6.87 -7.43
CA GLY A 220 12.13 6.79 -8.84
C GLY A 220 10.77 6.16 -9.10
N GLY A 221 9.83 6.26 -8.18
CA GLY A 221 8.50 5.67 -8.27
C GLY A 221 8.38 4.26 -7.66
N LEU A 222 9.42 3.82 -6.96
CA LEU A 222 9.46 2.54 -6.25
C LEU A 222 9.61 2.76 -4.75
N ILE A 223 8.91 1.97 -3.96
CA ILE A 223 9.18 1.86 -2.53
C ILE A 223 10.16 0.74 -2.30
N ILE A 224 11.27 1.05 -1.64
CA ILE A 224 12.40 0.17 -1.43
C ILE A 224 12.52 -0.20 0.04
N ASP A 225 12.64 -1.49 0.35
CA ASP A 225 13.14 -1.97 1.64
C ASP A 225 14.67 -1.84 1.64
N LYS A 226 15.18 -0.91 2.44
CA LYS A 226 16.61 -0.59 2.51
C LYS A 226 17.45 -1.75 3.07
N LYS A 227 16.87 -2.54 3.99
CA LYS A 227 17.58 -3.66 4.65
C LYS A 227 17.63 -4.88 3.75
N GLN A 228 16.51 -5.19 3.08
CA GLN A 228 16.45 -6.31 2.14
C GLN A 228 17.02 -5.96 0.76
N LYS A 229 17.30 -4.68 0.51
CA LYS A 229 17.70 -4.17 -0.81
C LYS A 229 16.73 -4.62 -1.91
N GLN A 230 15.44 -4.48 -1.63
CA GLN A 230 14.38 -4.98 -2.48
C GLN A 230 13.33 -3.90 -2.76
N ALA A 231 12.94 -3.75 -4.02
CA ALA A 231 11.78 -2.94 -4.38
C ALA A 231 10.50 -3.68 -3.95
N VAL A 232 9.73 -3.05 -3.08
CA VAL A 232 8.54 -3.63 -2.44
C VAL A 232 7.32 -3.51 -3.34
N PHE A 233 7.09 -2.32 -3.89
CA PHE A 233 6.06 -2.06 -4.88
C PHE A 233 6.35 -0.79 -5.71
N ALA A 234 5.84 -0.77 -6.93
CA ALA A 234 5.78 0.42 -7.76
C ALA A 234 4.56 1.26 -7.37
N ILE A 235 4.70 2.58 -7.29
CA ILE A 235 3.59 3.49 -6.99
C ILE A 235 2.55 3.38 -8.11
N PRO A 236 1.30 2.94 -7.81
CA PRO A 236 0.36 2.44 -8.82
C PRO A 236 -0.01 3.44 -9.92
N GLY A 237 -0.18 4.72 -9.58
CA GLY A 237 -0.53 5.78 -10.52
C GLY A 237 0.63 6.35 -11.34
N ARG A 238 1.85 5.82 -11.18
CA ARG A 238 3.01 6.24 -11.96
C ARG A 238 3.05 5.54 -13.31
N GLU A 239 3.15 6.31 -14.39
CA GLU A 239 3.35 5.78 -15.74
C GLU A 239 4.82 5.56 -16.08
N LYS A 240 5.72 6.25 -15.38
CA LYS A 240 7.16 6.14 -15.56
C LYS A 240 7.86 5.91 -14.23
N ILE A 241 8.78 4.94 -14.23
CA ILE A 241 9.68 4.67 -13.10
C ILE A 241 11.14 4.74 -13.51
N MET A 242 12.00 5.05 -12.53
CA MET A 242 13.45 5.10 -12.71
C MET A 242 14.09 4.09 -11.76
N ILE A 243 14.77 3.10 -12.30
CA ILE A 243 15.55 2.15 -11.52
C ILE A 243 16.90 2.75 -11.20
N SER A 244 17.10 3.08 -9.92
CA SER A 244 18.33 3.61 -9.38
C SER A 244 19.21 2.53 -8.75
N ASN A 245 20.36 2.92 -8.23
CA ASN A 245 21.18 2.05 -7.38
C ASN A 245 20.55 1.93 -5.98
N GLY A 246 20.96 0.94 -5.20
CA GLY A 246 20.55 0.78 -3.80
C GLY A 246 19.65 -0.42 -3.52
N PHE A 247 19.16 -1.10 -4.57
CA PHE A 247 18.45 -2.37 -4.41
C PHE A 247 18.89 -3.39 -5.47
N GLU A 248 18.61 -4.66 -5.22
CA GLU A 248 19.14 -5.80 -5.97
C GLU A 248 18.05 -6.71 -6.53
N SER A 249 16.81 -6.56 -6.09
CA SER A 249 15.67 -7.40 -6.49
C SER A 249 14.34 -6.67 -6.40
N PHE A 250 13.31 -7.28 -6.99
CA PHE A 250 11.92 -6.86 -6.87
C PHE A 250 11.16 -7.90 -6.04
N ARG A 251 10.30 -7.46 -5.13
CA ARG A 251 9.38 -8.36 -4.42
C ARG A 251 8.37 -8.91 -5.43
N LYS A 252 7.95 -10.17 -5.28
CA LYS A 252 6.85 -10.73 -6.07
C LYS A 252 5.64 -9.82 -5.93
N GLY A 253 4.98 -9.50 -7.07
CA GLY A 253 3.88 -8.54 -7.10
C GLY A 253 4.29 -7.06 -7.00
N CYS A 254 5.59 -6.73 -7.05
CA CYS A 254 6.06 -5.34 -7.02
C CYS A 254 5.38 -4.43 -8.05
N PHE A 255 5.02 -4.96 -9.19
CA PHE A 255 4.37 -4.25 -10.29
C PHE A 255 2.91 -4.64 -10.48
N ALA A 256 2.35 -5.45 -9.60
CA ALA A 256 0.95 -5.82 -9.68
C ALA A 256 0.08 -4.56 -9.63
N THR A 257 -0.91 -4.47 -10.52
CA THR A 257 -1.88 -3.37 -10.56
C THR A 257 -1.30 -1.96 -10.78
N CYS A 258 -0.06 -1.83 -11.26
CA CYS A 258 0.54 -0.55 -11.61
C CYS A 258 0.27 -0.15 -13.06
N ARG A 259 0.38 1.16 -13.35
CA ARG A 259 0.17 1.75 -14.69
C ARG A 259 1.46 2.09 -15.43
N VAL A 260 2.55 1.43 -15.09
CA VAL A 260 3.87 1.73 -15.66
C VAL A 260 3.90 1.44 -17.16
N LYS A 261 4.22 2.46 -17.95
CA LYS A 261 4.38 2.41 -19.41
C LYS A 261 5.83 2.52 -19.85
N GLU A 262 6.68 3.06 -18.97
CA GLU A 262 8.09 3.30 -19.25
C GLU A 262 8.95 3.01 -18.02
N ILE A 263 10.03 2.28 -18.24
CA ILE A 263 11.06 2.04 -17.22
C ILE A 263 12.37 2.61 -17.70
N ASP A 264 12.97 3.51 -16.92
CA ASP A 264 14.32 3.98 -17.11
C ASP A 264 15.28 3.33 -16.11
N LEU A 265 16.54 3.27 -16.50
CA LEU A 265 17.63 2.74 -15.69
C LEU A 265 18.70 3.82 -15.56
N LYS A 266 19.12 4.10 -14.32
CA LYS A 266 20.24 4.99 -14.08
C LYS A 266 21.53 4.46 -14.74
N SER A 267 22.26 5.31 -15.44
CA SER A 267 23.40 4.91 -16.31
C SER A 267 24.53 4.20 -15.57
N ASP A 268 24.70 4.50 -14.27
CA ASP A 268 25.70 3.91 -13.37
C ASP A 268 25.18 2.68 -12.61
N ASN A 269 24.03 2.12 -12.98
CA ASN A 269 23.48 0.97 -12.27
C ASN A 269 24.41 -0.24 -12.40
N VAL A 270 24.77 -0.84 -11.25
CA VAL A 270 25.73 -1.93 -11.18
C VAL A 270 25.08 -3.33 -11.23
N VAL A 271 23.81 -3.43 -10.86
CA VAL A 271 23.07 -4.70 -10.78
C VAL A 271 22.32 -5.01 -12.07
N PHE A 272 21.63 -3.99 -12.60
CA PHE A 272 20.75 -4.14 -13.74
C PHE A 272 21.30 -3.53 -15.01
N ALA A 273 20.84 -4.06 -16.15
CA ALA A 273 21.04 -3.48 -17.46
C ALA A 273 19.69 -3.34 -18.19
N LYS A 274 19.63 -2.41 -19.14
CA LYS A 274 18.44 -2.11 -19.94
C LYS A 274 18.66 -2.45 -21.40
N LYS A 275 17.64 -3.06 -22.02
CA LYS A 275 17.58 -3.27 -23.47
C LYS A 275 16.15 -2.99 -23.96
N GLY A 276 15.96 -1.87 -24.64
CA GLY A 276 14.62 -1.38 -24.94
C GLY A 276 13.84 -1.11 -23.65
N ASN A 277 12.63 -1.64 -23.54
CA ASN A 277 11.77 -1.55 -22.34
C ASN A 277 11.95 -2.73 -21.37
N TYR A 278 13.07 -3.44 -21.45
CA TYR A 278 13.36 -4.61 -20.62
C TYR A 278 14.57 -4.33 -19.73
N ILE A 279 14.42 -4.66 -18.46
CA ILE A 279 15.46 -4.61 -17.45
C ILE A 279 15.83 -6.05 -17.08
N TYR A 280 17.11 -6.35 -17.01
CA TYR A 280 17.62 -7.67 -16.66
C TYR A 280 18.81 -7.57 -15.70
N ARG A 281 18.99 -8.60 -14.89
CA ARG A 281 20.16 -8.72 -14.02
C ARG A 281 21.42 -9.04 -14.84
N LYS A 282 22.49 -8.29 -14.62
CA LYS A 282 23.76 -8.47 -15.34
C LYS A 282 24.43 -9.79 -15.04
N ASP A 283 24.41 -10.22 -13.79
CA ASP A 283 25.09 -11.41 -13.28
C ASP A 283 24.50 -12.74 -13.80
N LYS A 284 23.18 -12.79 -13.93
CA LYS A 284 22.43 -13.98 -14.32
C LYS A 284 21.85 -13.92 -15.72
N LYS A 285 21.93 -12.77 -16.37
CA LYS A 285 21.19 -12.46 -17.61
C LYS A 285 19.70 -12.83 -17.53
N ALA A 286 19.14 -12.72 -16.31
CA ALA A 286 17.74 -13.03 -16.03
C ALA A 286 16.88 -11.78 -16.20
N LEU A 287 15.73 -11.95 -16.87
CA LEU A 287 14.74 -10.87 -16.94
C LEU A 287 14.32 -10.49 -15.53
N ALA A 288 14.33 -9.21 -15.22
CA ALA A 288 13.77 -8.65 -13.99
C ALA A 288 12.38 -8.07 -14.25
N VAL A 289 12.28 -7.13 -15.19
CA VAL A 289 10.99 -6.55 -15.57
C VAL A 289 11.02 -6.12 -17.04
N GLY A 290 9.91 -6.31 -17.74
CA GLY A 290 9.69 -5.80 -19.09
C GLY A 290 8.38 -5.03 -19.16
N VAL A 291 8.37 -3.86 -19.82
CA VAL A 291 7.15 -3.11 -20.12
C VAL A 291 6.76 -3.36 -21.56
N VAL A 292 5.54 -3.84 -21.74
CA VAL A 292 4.96 -4.21 -23.04
C VAL A 292 3.91 -3.17 -23.43
N ASN A 293 4.20 -2.40 -24.45
CA ASN A 293 3.25 -1.45 -25.02
C ASN A 293 2.58 -2.11 -26.22
N GLY A 294 1.36 -2.59 -26.03
CA GLY A 294 0.60 -3.35 -27.02
C GLY A 294 0.39 -4.82 -26.59
N ASN A 295 0.01 -5.65 -27.53
CA ASN A 295 -0.39 -7.04 -27.26
C ASN A 295 0.73 -8.08 -27.49
N THR A 296 1.92 -7.65 -27.86
CA THR A 296 3.05 -8.56 -28.16
C THR A 296 4.28 -8.17 -27.36
N ALA A 297 4.76 -9.10 -26.53
CA ALA A 297 6.04 -9.00 -25.86
C ALA A 297 7.14 -9.67 -26.69
N VAL A 298 8.22 -8.94 -26.98
CA VAL A 298 9.40 -9.50 -27.65
C VAL A 298 10.56 -9.42 -26.67
N ILE A 299 10.87 -10.52 -26.01
CA ILE A 299 11.98 -10.57 -25.04
C ILE A 299 13.31 -10.48 -25.81
N PRO A 300 14.19 -9.54 -25.45
CA PRO A 300 15.41 -9.30 -26.20
C PRO A 300 16.41 -10.45 -26.18
N GLU A 301 17.14 -10.61 -27.28
CA GLU A 301 18.30 -11.50 -27.33
C GLU A 301 19.34 -11.15 -26.27
N GLY A 302 19.99 -12.15 -25.67
CA GLY A 302 20.94 -12.04 -24.58
C GLY A 302 20.33 -12.23 -23.20
N ILE A 303 19.01 -12.29 -23.07
CA ILE A 303 18.35 -12.78 -21.87
C ILE A 303 18.38 -14.32 -21.93
N GLU A 304 18.94 -14.92 -20.89
CA GLU A 304 19.18 -16.36 -20.80
C GLU A 304 18.23 -17.07 -19.82
N GLU A 305 17.59 -16.33 -18.91
CA GLU A 305 16.74 -16.89 -17.87
C GLU A 305 15.45 -16.08 -17.68
N LEU A 306 14.34 -16.75 -17.55
CA LEU A 306 13.07 -16.26 -17.00
C LEU A 306 12.76 -17.09 -15.75
N ASN A 307 12.50 -16.44 -14.64
CA ASN A 307 12.25 -17.08 -13.35
C ASN A 307 11.05 -16.45 -12.65
N GLN A 308 10.72 -16.94 -11.46
CA GLN A 308 9.57 -16.47 -10.68
C GLN A 308 9.61 -14.97 -10.31
N ASP A 309 10.79 -14.34 -10.39
CA ASP A 309 10.97 -12.91 -10.11
C ASP A 309 10.89 -12.05 -11.38
N SER A 310 10.76 -12.69 -12.55
CA SER A 310 10.63 -12.01 -13.84
C SER A 310 9.19 -11.52 -14.01
N VAL A 311 9.01 -10.24 -14.39
CA VAL A 311 7.69 -9.63 -14.55
C VAL A 311 7.56 -9.00 -15.94
N LEU A 312 6.41 -9.21 -16.58
CA LEU A 312 6.00 -8.45 -17.76
C LEU A 312 4.80 -7.58 -17.38
N ILE A 313 4.98 -6.27 -17.53
CA ILE A 313 3.92 -5.28 -17.29
C ILE A 313 3.29 -4.95 -18.65
N GLY A 314 2.01 -5.21 -18.80
CA GLY A 314 1.26 -4.89 -20.02
C GLY A 314 -0.18 -5.32 -19.91
N GLN A 315 -1.03 -4.78 -20.77
CA GLN A 315 -2.45 -5.16 -20.86
C GLN A 315 -2.69 -5.99 -22.12
N ASN A 316 -3.51 -7.03 -22.00
CA ASN A 316 -3.94 -7.86 -23.14
C ASN A 316 -2.77 -8.43 -23.96
N ILE A 317 -1.70 -8.89 -23.31
CA ILE A 317 -0.60 -9.54 -24.01
C ILE A 317 -1.09 -10.88 -24.54
N SER A 318 -1.23 -10.99 -25.86
CA SER A 318 -1.69 -12.19 -26.55
C SER A 318 -0.56 -13.00 -27.19
N LYS A 319 0.65 -12.42 -27.24
CA LYS A 319 1.82 -13.10 -27.82
C LYS A 319 3.10 -12.74 -27.07
N ILE A 320 3.92 -13.75 -26.77
CA ILE A 320 5.24 -13.58 -26.18
C ILE A 320 6.27 -14.31 -27.05
N THR A 321 7.19 -13.55 -27.63
CA THR A 321 8.30 -14.09 -28.42
C THR A 321 9.54 -14.23 -27.53
N MET A 322 10.00 -15.46 -27.37
CA MET A 322 11.17 -15.82 -26.58
C MET A 322 12.45 -15.70 -27.41
N PRO A 323 13.56 -15.21 -26.82
CA PRO A 323 14.82 -15.08 -27.53
C PRO A 323 15.47 -16.43 -27.78
N SER A 324 16.33 -16.54 -28.80
CA SER A 324 17.12 -17.73 -29.07
C SER A 324 18.16 -18.03 -27.98
N SER A 325 18.54 -16.99 -27.24
CA SER A 325 19.47 -17.08 -26.10
C SER A 325 18.86 -17.70 -24.85
N LEU A 326 17.54 -17.91 -24.80
CA LEU A 326 16.87 -18.42 -23.59
C LEU A 326 17.29 -19.86 -23.29
N LYS A 327 17.84 -20.08 -22.09
CA LYS A 327 18.34 -21.38 -21.62
C LYS A 327 17.44 -22.02 -20.59
N CYS A 328 16.73 -21.20 -19.80
CA CYS A 328 15.99 -21.69 -18.65
C CYS A 328 14.67 -20.91 -18.42
N LEU A 329 13.61 -21.69 -18.16
CA LEU A 329 12.33 -21.20 -17.63
C LEU A 329 12.11 -21.83 -16.26
N ARG A 330 11.95 -21.03 -15.21
CA ARG A 330 11.72 -21.48 -13.84
C ARG A 330 10.51 -20.83 -13.22
N GLY A 331 9.57 -21.67 -12.77
CA GLY A 331 8.40 -21.22 -12.01
C GLY A 331 7.36 -20.44 -12.84
N ALA A 332 6.34 -19.93 -12.16
CA ALA A 332 5.36 -19.00 -12.74
C ALA A 332 5.97 -17.60 -12.78
N TRP A 333 6.36 -17.15 -13.96
CA TRP A 333 7.05 -15.87 -14.20
C TRP A 333 6.14 -14.79 -14.81
N ILE A 334 4.88 -15.10 -15.01
CA ILE A 334 3.92 -14.15 -15.56
C ILE A 334 2.90 -13.85 -14.49
N ASP A 335 2.98 -12.64 -13.95
CA ASP A 335 1.97 -12.06 -13.07
C ASP A 335 1.00 -11.25 -13.97
N MET A 336 0.29 -11.96 -14.84
CA MET A 336 -0.66 -11.36 -15.76
C MET A 336 -1.97 -12.12 -15.63
N GLY A 337 -3.07 -11.37 -15.60
CA GLY A 337 -4.40 -11.95 -15.75
C GLY A 337 -4.49 -12.89 -16.95
N ASP A 338 -5.56 -13.59 -17.08
CA ASP A 338 -5.83 -14.67 -18.03
C ASP A 338 -4.91 -14.73 -19.23
N LEU A 339 -3.98 -15.71 -19.19
CA LEU A 339 -3.11 -16.07 -20.32
C LEU A 339 -3.66 -17.22 -21.15
N ASP A 340 -4.93 -17.59 -20.94
CA ASP A 340 -5.52 -18.77 -21.57
C ASP A 340 -5.37 -18.79 -23.10
N ASP A 341 -5.32 -17.61 -23.72
CA ASP A 341 -5.13 -17.45 -25.16
C ASP A 341 -3.74 -16.91 -25.57
N CYS A 342 -2.76 -16.82 -24.65
CA CYS A 342 -1.45 -16.27 -24.98
C CYS A 342 -0.58 -17.26 -25.76
N VAL A 343 -0.10 -16.84 -26.94
CA VAL A 343 0.79 -17.62 -27.80
C VAL A 343 2.25 -17.39 -27.41
N PHE A 344 2.96 -18.48 -27.10
CA PHE A 344 4.39 -18.46 -26.85
C PHE A 344 5.15 -18.90 -28.11
N GLU A 345 5.93 -18.00 -28.68
CA GLU A 345 6.78 -18.26 -29.84
C GLU A 345 8.25 -18.36 -29.41
N PHE A 346 8.91 -19.48 -29.72
CA PHE A 346 10.32 -19.67 -29.46
C PHE A 346 11.13 -19.52 -30.74
N LYS A 347 12.11 -18.61 -30.73
CA LYS A 347 13.02 -18.41 -31.87
C LYS A 347 14.06 -19.51 -31.98
N SER A 348 14.32 -20.26 -30.91
CA SER A 348 15.27 -21.37 -30.91
C SER A 348 14.62 -22.65 -31.33
N ALA A 349 15.31 -23.43 -32.20
CA ALA A 349 14.97 -24.79 -32.50
C ALA A 349 15.13 -25.76 -31.30
N ASN A 350 15.94 -25.36 -30.32
CA ASN A 350 16.15 -26.10 -29.08
C ASN A 350 15.37 -25.39 -27.95
N PRO A 351 14.30 -26.00 -27.44
CA PRO A 351 13.51 -25.39 -26.37
C PRO A 351 14.38 -25.24 -25.10
N PRO A 352 14.13 -24.20 -24.30
CA PRO A 352 14.83 -24.00 -23.03
C PRO A 352 14.52 -25.14 -22.05
N LYS A 353 15.43 -25.40 -21.12
CA LYS A 353 15.14 -26.33 -20.02
C LYS A 353 14.02 -25.78 -19.15
N ILE A 354 12.94 -26.53 -19.01
CA ILE A 354 11.89 -26.24 -18.06
C ILE A 354 12.31 -26.84 -16.73
N ALA A 355 12.67 -26.01 -15.77
CA ALA A 355 12.96 -26.45 -14.41
C ALA A 355 11.67 -26.36 -13.58
N ALA A 356 11.37 -27.44 -12.84
CA ALA A 356 10.29 -27.41 -11.86
C ALA A 356 10.50 -26.23 -10.87
N PRO A 357 9.44 -25.61 -10.35
CA PRO A 357 9.57 -24.62 -9.31
C PRO A 357 10.39 -25.20 -8.16
N SER A 358 11.36 -24.44 -7.65
CA SER A 358 12.09 -24.83 -6.46
C SER A 358 11.08 -25.11 -5.36
N LYS A 359 11.24 -26.23 -4.63
CA LYS A 359 10.41 -26.56 -3.47
C LYS A 359 10.68 -25.61 -2.29
N ASP A 360 10.73 -24.35 -2.54
CA ASP A 360 10.76 -23.36 -1.47
C ASP A 360 9.33 -23.09 -1.03
N THR A 361 8.86 -24.01 -0.19
CA THR A 361 7.54 -24.00 0.43
C THR A 361 7.44 -23.02 1.59
N SER A 362 8.08 -21.87 1.50
CA SER A 362 7.87 -20.77 2.47
C SER A 362 6.77 -19.80 1.99
N MET A 363 5.71 -20.35 1.42
CA MET A 363 4.44 -19.65 1.27
C MET A 363 3.37 -20.52 1.89
N VAL A 364 3.20 -20.37 3.17
CA VAL A 364 1.96 -20.68 3.88
C VAL A 364 1.42 -19.34 4.37
N PRO A 365 0.11 -19.14 4.25
CA PRO A 365 -0.63 -17.88 4.18
C PRO A 365 -0.46 -17.00 5.40
#